data_2626cd95b31e7c974a77383ad53fe213
#
_entry.id   2626cd95b31e7c974a77383ad53fe213
#
_cell.length_a   1.000
_cell.length_b   1.000
_cell.length_c   1.000
_cell.angle_alpha   90.00
_cell.angle_beta   90.00
_cell.angle_gamma   90.00
#
_symmetry.space_group_name_H-M   'P 1'
#
loop_
_entity.id
_entity.type
_entity.pdbx_description
1 polymer ?
#
loop_
_entity_poly.entity_id
_entity_poly.type
_entity_poly.pdbx_seq_one_letter_code
_entity_poly.pdbx_strand_id
1 'polypeptide(L)'
;MELNLKGKTALITGGSRGIGFGAARVLASEGVNIHITSRTAADLDAAKKKITDAYKVTVTCHPCDLAAEGAAEKLAAEVGDIDFLVNNAGAIPQGTVVSLDEKTWRKSWDLKVWGFINLTREYYARMAKKKSGVIVNVIGAAGERHSSGYIAGSMGNASLMALSRALGADSHKDGIRVIGINPGGTETDRQVVRWRALAEKQFGNAERWRELVTGFPFGRLGTVDEVANMVAFLCSDASGYTTGCVITIDGGASHIK
;
A
#
# COMPACT_ATOMS: atom_id res chain seq x y z
N MET A 1 -11.54 -9.21 -18.56
CA MET A 1 -11.60 -10.16 -17.40
C MET A 1 -12.62 -9.59 -16.45
N GLU A 2 -13.59 -10.37 -16.05
CA GLU A 2 -14.51 -9.95 -15.00
C GLU A 2 -13.90 -10.28 -13.63
N LEU A 3 -13.80 -9.28 -12.75
CA LEU A 3 -13.20 -9.45 -11.44
C LEU A 3 -14.20 -9.83 -10.33
N ASN A 4 -15.50 -9.70 -10.61
CA ASN A 4 -16.61 -10.05 -9.69
C ASN A 4 -16.53 -9.37 -8.31
N LEU A 5 -16.10 -8.09 -8.29
CA LEU A 5 -15.88 -7.34 -7.05
C LEU A 5 -17.09 -6.50 -6.61
N LYS A 6 -18.10 -6.35 -7.45
CA LYS A 6 -19.27 -5.49 -7.20
C LYS A 6 -19.98 -5.84 -5.90
N GLY A 7 -20.23 -4.81 -5.09
CA GLY A 7 -20.93 -4.94 -3.80
C GLY A 7 -20.05 -5.41 -2.64
N LYS A 8 -18.79 -5.77 -2.88
CA LYS A 8 -17.80 -6.05 -1.85
C LYS A 8 -17.40 -4.77 -1.11
N THR A 9 -16.71 -4.91 0.02
CA THR A 9 -16.24 -3.79 0.85
C THR A 9 -14.74 -3.91 1.11
N ALA A 10 -14.02 -2.80 0.92
CA ALA A 10 -12.58 -2.73 1.13
C ALA A 10 -12.21 -1.63 2.15
N LEU A 11 -11.23 -1.91 3.03
CA LEU A 11 -10.52 -0.89 3.80
C LEU A 11 -9.13 -0.68 3.20
N ILE A 12 -8.81 0.58 2.85
CA ILE A 12 -7.51 0.95 2.28
C ILE A 12 -6.81 1.97 3.20
N THR A 13 -5.64 1.59 3.72
CA THR A 13 -4.85 2.50 4.55
C THR A 13 -3.97 3.41 3.69
N GLY A 14 -3.84 4.69 4.08
CA GLY A 14 -3.19 5.69 3.24
C GLY A 14 -3.96 5.96 1.95
N GLY A 15 -5.29 5.83 1.98
CA GLY A 15 -6.18 5.88 0.81
C GLY A 15 -6.44 7.27 0.24
N SER A 16 -5.87 8.34 0.84
CA SER A 16 -6.11 9.70 0.38
C SER A 16 -5.24 10.15 -0.79
N ARG A 17 -4.09 9.51 -1.03
CA ARG A 17 -3.10 9.91 -2.06
C ARG A 17 -2.32 8.70 -2.60
N GLY A 18 -1.64 8.91 -3.73
CA GLY A 18 -0.68 7.96 -4.32
C GLY A 18 -1.28 6.58 -4.57
N ILE A 19 -0.52 5.52 -4.26
CA ILE A 19 -0.91 4.12 -4.53
C ILE A 19 -2.21 3.76 -3.80
N GLY A 20 -2.39 4.18 -2.54
CA GLY A 20 -3.61 3.89 -1.78
C GLY A 20 -4.86 4.52 -2.40
N PHE A 21 -4.78 5.77 -2.86
CA PHE A 21 -5.87 6.41 -3.60
C PHE A 21 -6.13 5.71 -4.94
N GLY A 22 -5.07 5.35 -5.67
CA GLY A 22 -5.20 4.58 -6.91
C GLY A 22 -5.92 3.26 -6.70
N ALA A 23 -5.54 2.50 -5.66
CA ALA A 23 -6.20 1.25 -5.29
C ALA A 23 -7.68 1.47 -4.93
N ALA A 24 -7.99 2.51 -4.14
CA ALA A 24 -9.37 2.87 -3.80
C ALA A 24 -10.20 3.21 -5.06
N ARG A 25 -9.61 3.97 -6.00
CA ARG A 25 -10.27 4.35 -7.25
C ARG A 25 -10.51 3.15 -8.16
N VAL A 26 -9.53 2.27 -8.34
CA VAL A 26 -9.69 1.08 -9.21
C VAL A 26 -10.68 0.09 -8.60
N LEU A 27 -10.63 -0.15 -7.29
CA LEU A 27 -11.64 -0.98 -6.63
C LEU A 27 -13.05 -0.38 -6.73
N ALA A 28 -13.18 0.95 -6.60
CA ALA A 28 -14.45 1.65 -6.78
C ALA A 28 -14.99 1.54 -8.21
N SER A 29 -14.13 1.57 -9.25
CA SER A 29 -14.55 1.35 -10.64
C SER A 29 -15.10 -0.05 -10.89
N GLU A 30 -14.70 -1.04 -10.08
CA GLU A 30 -15.23 -2.41 -10.07
C GLU A 30 -16.47 -2.57 -9.17
N GLY A 31 -16.99 -1.47 -8.61
CA GLY A 31 -18.22 -1.48 -7.80
C GLY A 31 -18.02 -1.87 -6.33
N VAL A 32 -16.79 -1.79 -5.80
CA VAL A 32 -16.47 -2.03 -4.39
C VAL A 32 -16.80 -0.81 -3.55
N ASN A 33 -17.46 -1.01 -2.40
CA ASN A 33 -17.63 0.03 -1.38
C ASN A 33 -16.31 0.25 -0.63
N ILE A 34 -15.95 1.51 -0.42
CA ILE A 34 -14.60 1.89 0.00
C ILE A 34 -14.61 2.54 1.38
N HIS A 35 -13.80 2.03 2.29
CA HIS A 35 -13.34 2.72 3.48
C HIS A 35 -11.90 3.17 3.26
N ILE A 36 -11.62 4.47 3.40
CA ILE A 36 -10.28 5.02 3.31
C ILE A 36 -9.87 5.63 4.64
N THR A 37 -8.62 5.37 5.06
CA THR A 37 -8.06 5.99 6.25
C THR A 37 -6.75 6.70 5.97
N SER A 38 -6.58 7.86 6.56
CA SER A 38 -5.34 8.63 6.65
C SER A 38 -5.45 9.63 7.81
N ARG A 39 -4.36 10.37 8.12
CA ARG A 39 -4.36 11.32 9.24
C ARG A 39 -5.15 12.61 8.97
N THR A 40 -5.28 13.03 7.73
CA THR A 40 -5.83 14.34 7.34
C THR A 40 -7.24 14.19 6.79
N ALA A 41 -8.25 14.67 7.51
CA ALA A 41 -9.64 14.61 7.10
C ALA A 41 -9.90 15.28 5.74
N ALA A 42 -9.35 16.48 5.52
CA ALA A 42 -9.52 17.21 4.27
C ALA A 42 -8.98 16.46 3.04
N ASP A 43 -7.86 15.70 3.20
CA ASP A 43 -7.33 14.87 2.11
C ASP A 43 -8.24 13.66 1.83
N LEU A 44 -8.85 13.09 2.87
CA LEU A 44 -9.82 11.99 2.73
C LEU A 44 -11.09 12.48 2.03
N ASP A 45 -11.61 13.66 2.41
CA ASP A 45 -12.81 14.24 1.79
C ASP A 45 -12.57 14.56 0.32
N ALA A 46 -11.40 15.10 -0.02
CA ALA A 46 -11.02 15.35 -1.41
C ALA A 46 -10.91 14.03 -2.21
N ALA A 47 -10.35 12.98 -1.63
CA ALA A 47 -10.27 11.67 -2.26
C ALA A 47 -11.66 11.03 -2.43
N LYS A 48 -12.50 11.08 -1.39
CA LYS A 48 -13.89 10.64 -1.43
C LYS A 48 -14.66 11.33 -2.57
N LYS A 49 -14.59 12.66 -2.65
CA LYS A 49 -15.26 13.42 -3.70
C LYS A 49 -14.85 12.94 -5.09
N LYS A 50 -13.56 12.79 -5.37
CA LYS A 50 -13.06 12.32 -6.66
C LYS A 50 -13.59 10.93 -7.03
N ILE A 51 -13.72 10.03 -6.05
CA ILE A 51 -14.22 8.66 -6.27
C ILE A 51 -15.73 8.69 -6.50
N THR A 52 -16.51 9.39 -5.66
CA THR A 52 -17.97 9.42 -5.75
C THR A 52 -18.50 10.22 -6.94
N ASP A 53 -17.75 11.21 -7.43
CA ASP A 53 -18.07 11.91 -8.68
C ASP A 53 -17.94 10.99 -9.90
N ALA A 54 -17.06 9.99 -9.85
CA ALA A 54 -16.79 9.09 -10.98
C ALA A 54 -17.55 7.74 -10.90
N TYR A 55 -17.84 7.25 -9.69
CA TYR A 55 -18.35 5.89 -9.49
C TYR A 55 -19.51 5.85 -8.50
N LYS A 56 -20.52 5.01 -8.78
CA LYS A 56 -21.70 4.80 -7.91
C LYS A 56 -21.42 3.80 -6.79
N VAL A 57 -20.58 4.18 -5.85
CA VAL A 57 -20.21 3.35 -4.68
C VAL A 57 -20.24 4.19 -3.41
N THR A 58 -20.34 3.54 -2.25
CA THR A 58 -20.19 4.20 -0.96
C THR A 58 -18.71 4.40 -0.64
N VAL A 59 -18.34 5.63 -0.23
CA VAL A 59 -16.99 5.92 0.27
C VAL A 59 -17.09 6.53 1.67
N THR A 60 -16.48 5.88 2.65
CA THR A 60 -16.44 6.33 4.05
C THR A 60 -15.00 6.70 4.43
N CYS A 61 -14.86 7.86 5.05
CA CYS A 61 -13.57 8.41 5.48
C CYS A 61 -13.35 8.18 6.97
N HIS A 62 -12.16 7.72 7.34
CA HIS A 62 -11.75 7.47 8.72
C HIS A 62 -10.45 8.21 9.02
N PRO A 63 -10.50 9.45 9.54
CA PRO A 63 -9.30 10.15 10.00
C PRO A 63 -8.66 9.39 11.17
N CYS A 64 -7.46 8.82 10.94
CA CYS A 64 -6.80 7.98 11.95
C CYS A 64 -5.27 8.03 11.77
N ASP A 65 -4.55 8.12 12.88
CA ASP A 65 -3.11 7.88 12.91
C ASP A 65 -2.83 6.44 13.36
N LEU A 66 -2.57 5.56 12.40
CA LEU A 66 -2.30 4.14 12.66
C LEU A 66 -0.99 3.88 13.43
N ALA A 67 -0.18 4.91 13.69
CA ALA A 67 0.99 4.79 14.57
C ALA A 67 0.61 4.93 16.07
N ALA A 68 -0.61 5.36 16.37
CA ALA A 68 -1.07 5.49 17.75
C ALA A 68 -1.49 4.13 18.32
N GLU A 69 -1.24 3.94 19.61
CA GLU A 69 -1.64 2.74 20.34
C GLU A 69 -3.17 2.58 20.33
N GLY A 70 -3.65 1.36 20.09
CA GLY A 70 -5.07 1.04 20.00
C GLY A 70 -5.80 1.58 18.78
N ALA A 71 -5.09 2.22 17.85
CA ALA A 71 -5.70 2.82 16.65
C ALA A 71 -6.28 1.78 15.70
N ALA A 72 -5.62 0.65 15.54
CA ALA A 72 -6.08 -0.42 14.65
C ALA A 72 -7.38 -1.06 15.17
N GLU A 73 -7.46 -1.33 16.46
CA GLU A 73 -8.63 -1.88 17.13
C GLU A 73 -9.83 -0.95 17.03
N LYS A 74 -9.62 0.36 17.29
CA LYS A 74 -10.66 1.38 17.17
C LYS A 74 -11.16 1.50 15.73
N LEU A 75 -10.25 1.57 14.77
CA LEU A 75 -10.60 1.64 13.35
C LEU A 75 -11.37 0.39 12.90
N ALA A 76 -10.94 -0.80 13.31
CA ALA A 76 -11.62 -2.04 12.95
C ALA A 76 -13.02 -2.15 13.60
N ALA A 77 -13.21 -1.61 14.81
CA ALA A 77 -14.51 -1.52 15.43
C ALA A 77 -15.46 -0.55 14.72
N GLU A 78 -14.94 0.60 14.28
CA GLU A 78 -15.70 1.63 13.54
C GLU A 78 -16.11 1.17 12.14
N VAL A 79 -15.17 0.58 11.39
CA VAL A 79 -15.38 0.12 10.01
C VAL A 79 -16.26 -1.12 9.95
N GLY A 80 -16.15 -2.01 10.92
CA GLY A 80 -16.88 -3.30 10.91
C GLY A 80 -16.25 -4.33 9.97
N ASP A 81 -17.08 -5.22 9.41
CA ASP A 81 -16.65 -6.29 8.53
C ASP A 81 -16.34 -5.80 7.11
N ILE A 82 -15.28 -6.33 6.54
CA ILE A 82 -14.86 -6.08 5.15
C ILE A 82 -14.53 -7.39 4.43
N ASP A 83 -14.45 -7.32 3.11
CA ASP A 83 -13.96 -8.42 2.26
C ASP A 83 -12.47 -8.28 1.97
N PHE A 84 -11.97 -7.02 1.85
CA PHE A 84 -10.61 -6.74 1.46
C PHE A 84 -9.94 -5.74 2.40
N LEU A 85 -8.78 -6.12 2.95
CA LEU A 85 -7.87 -5.21 3.64
C LEU A 85 -6.69 -4.88 2.72
N VAL A 86 -6.50 -3.60 2.40
CA VAL A 86 -5.31 -3.11 1.67
C VAL A 86 -4.45 -2.29 2.62
N ASN A 87 -3.42 -2.92 3.18
CA ASN A 87 -2.41 -2.24 3.97
C ASN A 87 -1.44 -1.51 3.04
N ASN A 88 -1.48 -0.17 3.05
CA ASN A 88 -0.62 0.66 2.19
C ASN A 88 0.01 1.85 2.94
N ALA A 89 -0.56 2.30 4.05
CA ALA A 89 -0.03 3.43 4.80
C ALA A 89 1.44 3.22 5.20
N GLY A 90 2.31 4.18 4.90
CA GLY A 90 3.70 4.09 5.29
C GLY A 90 4.49 5.33 4.91
N ALA A 91 5.39 5.73 5.81
CA ALA A 91 6.31 6.83 5.61
C ALA A 91 7.59 6.55 6.40
N ILE A 92 8.54 5.87 5.77
CA ILE A 92 9.86 5.65 6.36
C ILE A 92 10.84 6.63 5.71
N PRO A 93 11.58 7.44 6.48
CA PRO A 93 12.58 8.37 5.94
C PRO A 93 13.78 7.62 5.39
N GLN A 94 14.49 8.26 4.46
CA GLN A 94 15.82 7.82 4.06
C GLN A 94 16.82 8.09 5.17
N GLY A 95 17.84 7.26 5.25
CA GLY A 95 18.94 7.40 6.18
C GLY A 95 19.71 6.11 6.36
N THR A 96 20.94 6.25 6.87
CA THR A 96 21.83 5.14 7.22
C THR A 96 21.62 4.73 8.68
N VAL A 97 22.25 3.63 9.11
CA VAL A 97 22.21 3.20 10.51
C VAL A 97 22.73 4.24 11.49
N VAL A 98 23.62 5.14 11.03
CA VAL A 98 24.21 6.20 11.86
C VAL A 98 23.38 7.49 11.82
N SER A 99 22.76 7.80 10.67
CA SER A 99 22.03 9.06 10.49
C SER A 99 20.59 9.04 11.00
N LEU A 100 20.00 7.87 11.22
CA LEU A 100 18.66 7.70 11.78
C LEU A 100 18.75 7.43 13.28
N ASP A 101 18.20 8.32 14.10
CA ASP A 101 18.05 8.06 15.53
C ASP A 101 16.96 7.02 15.82
N GLU A 102 17.03 6.44 17.01
CA GLU A 102 16.09 5.40 17.46
C GLU A 102 14.64 5.91 17.43
N LYS A 103 14.39 7.14 17.84
CA LYS A 103 13.05 7.72 17.89
C LYS A 103 12.42 7.81 16.50
N THR A 104 13.18 8.28 15.51
CA THR A 104 12.74 8.36 14.11
C THR A 104 12.48 6.98 13.53
N TRP A 105 13.36 6.02 13.86
CA TRP A 105 13.21 4.64 13.42
C TRP A 105 11.92 4.01 13.97
N ARG A 106 11.72 4.05 15.30
CA ARG A 106 10.51 3.53 15.96
C ARG A 106 9.24 4.16 15.38
N LYS A 107 9.15 5.49 15.34
CA LYS A 107 7.99 6.20 14.80
C LYS A 107 7.64 5.80 13.36
N SER A 108 8.62 5.56 12.52
CA SER A 108 8.39 5.13 11.15
C SER A 108 7.88 3.69 11.07
N TRP A 109 8.36 2.83 11.96
CA TRP A 109 7.92 1.44 12.07
C TRP A 109 6.56 1.30 12.75
N ASP A 110 6.22 2.16 13.71
CA ASP A 110 4.89 2.19 14.32
C ASP A 110 3.80 2.35 13.24
N LEU A 111 4.01 3.23 12.27
CA LEU A 111 3.06 3.39 11.16
C LEU A 111 3.12 2.23 10.16
N LYS A 112 4.33 1.92 9.65
CA LYS A 112 4.47 1.01 8.49
C LYS A 112 4.42 -0.46 8.92
N VAL A 113 5.21 -0.85 9.92
CA VAL A 113 5.33 -2.25 10.33
C VAL A 113 4.21 -2.62 11.29
N TRP A 114 4.10 -1.93 12.41
CA TRP A 114 3.08 -2.23 13.42
C TRP A 114 1.68 -1.90 12.93
N GLY A 115 1.48 -0.83 12.16
CA GLY A 115 0.19 -0.52 11.57
C GLY A 115 -0.33 -1.65 10.67
N PHE A 116 0.54 -2.27 9.84
CA PHE A 116 0.16 -3.43 9.02
C PHE A 116 -0.13 -4.66 9.89
N ILE A 117 0.74 -4.97 10.86
CA ILE A 117 0.57 -6.12 11.75
C ILE A 117 -0.74 -6.02 12.53
N ASN A 118 -1.00 -4.87 13.16
CA ASN A 118 -2.17 -4.69 14.02
C ASN A 118 -3.48 -4.76 13.24
N LEU A 119 -3.59 -4.08 12.09
CA LEU A 119 -4.79 -4.21 11.24
C LEU A 119 -4.95 -5.62 10.68
N THR A 120 -3.85 -6.27 10.30
CA THR A 120 -3.89 -7.67 9.85
C THR A 120 -4.43 -8.57 10.96
N ARG A 121 -4.01 -8.42 12.22
CA ARG A 121 -4.54 -9.19 13.37
C ARG A 121 -6.04 -9.02 13.52
N GLU A 122 -6.52 -7.77 13.52
CA GLU A 122 -7.93 -7.46 13.67
C GLU A 122 -8.80 -8.07 12.57
N TYR A 123 -8.39 -7.87 11.31
CA TYR A 123 -9.18 -8.33 10.18
C TYR A 123 -9.01 -9.82 9.88
N TYR A 124 -7.83 -10.38 10.10
CA TYR A 124 -7.64 -11.83 9.96
C TYR A 124 -8.59 -12.60 10.90
N ALA A 125 -8.69 -12.17 12.17
CA ALA A 125 -9.60 -12.81 13.15
C ALA A 125 -11.08 -12.72 12.73
N ARG A 126 -11.51 -11.61 12.12
CA ARG A 126 -12.89 -11.43 11.59
C ARG A 126 -13.12 -12.26 10.32
N MET A 127 -12.19 -12.22 9.38
CA MET A 127 -12.24 -12.97 8.13
C MET A 127 -12.22 -14.48 8.37
N ALA A 128 -11.44 -14.96 9.35
CA ALA A 128 -11.38 -16.39 9.73
C ALA A 128 -12.73 -16.92 10.25
N LYS A 129 -13.49 -16.11 10.98
CA LYS A 129 -14.86 -16.46 11.40
C LYS A 129 -15.81 -16.57 10.21
N LYS A 130 -15.64 -15.73 9.18
CA LYS A 130 -16.45 -15.73 7.96
C LYS A 130 -15.97 -16.77 6.92
N LYS A 131 -14.78 -17.37 7.15
CA LYS A 131 -14.09 -18.26 6.18
C LYS A 131 -13.91 -17.59 4.82
N SER A 132 -13.71 -16.27 4.79
CA SER A 132 -13.56 -15.50 3.55
C SER A 132 -12.86 -14.18 3.80
N GLY A 133 -11.90 -13.82 2.96
CA GLY A 133 -11.24 -12.52 2.99
C GLY A 133 -9.95 -12.48 2.18
N VAL A 134 -9.54 -11.27 1.83
CA VAL A 134 -8.23 -11.05 1.18
C VAL A 134 -7.51 -9.90 1.86
N ILE A 135 -6.23 -10.12 2.18
CA ILE A 135 -5.33 -9.11 2.73
C ILE A 135 -4.21 -8.86 1.73
N VAL A 136 -4.12 -7.64 1.22
CA VAL A 136 -3.06 -7.19 0.31
C VAL A 136 -2.16 -6.21 1.04
N ASN A 137 -0.88 -6.56 1.18
CA ASN A 137 0.14 -5.71 1.79
C ASN A 137 0.97 -5.00 0.72
N VAL A 138 0.77 -3.69 0.53
CA VAL A 138 1.56 -2.85 -0.38
C VAL A 138 2.85 -2.44 0.32
N ILE A 139 3.92 -3.19 0.08
CA ILE A 139 5.15 -3.15 0.86
C ILE A 139 6.18 -2.19 0.22
N GLY A 140 6.84 -2.65 -0.82
CA GLY A 140 7.85 -1.91 -1.58
C GLY A 140 9.12 -2.72 -1.85
N ALA A 141 9.69 -2.56 -3.06
CA ALA A 141 10.82 -3.33 -3.57
C ALA A 141 12.12 -3.20 -2.75
N ALA A 142 12.23 -2.19 -1.87
CA ALA A 142 13.40 -2.05 -0.98
C ALA A 142 13.55 -3.20 0.03
N GLY A 143 12.53 -4.05 0.21
CA GLY A 143 12.64 -5.29 0.98
C GLY A 143 13.38 -6.41 0.26
N GLU A 144 13.54 -6.33 -1.06
CA GLU A 144 14.35 -7.22 -1.91
C GLU A 144 15.67 -6.56 -2.28
N ARG A 145 15.61 -5.33 -2.81
CA ARG A 145 16.78 -4.53 -3.15
C ARG A 145 17.18 -3.65 -1.96
N HIS A 146 17.98 -4.21 -1.07
CA HIS A 146 18.41 -3.52 0.15
C HIS A 146 19.31 -2.32 -0.16
N SER A 147 19.16 -1.24 0.63
CA SER A 147 19.97 -0.04 0.52
C SER A 147 20.41 0.43 1.91
N SER A 148 21.71 0.66 2.09
CA SER A 148 22.24 1.26 3.32
C SER A 148 21.73 2.68 3.58
N GLY A 149 21.40 3.42 2.51
CA GLY A 149 20.79 4.76 2.59
C GLY A 149 19.27 4.75 2.86
N TYR A 150 18.66 3.58 2.93
CA TYR A 150 17.24 3.40 3.28
C TYR A 150 17.05 2.20 4.21
N ILE A 151 17.96 2.04 5.17
CA ILE A 151 18.09 0.81 5.96
C ILE A 151 16.83 0.48 6.77
N ALA A 152 16.20 1.45 7.42
CA ALA A 152 14.97 1.25 8.19
C ALA A 152 13.80 0.80 7.28
N GLY A 153 13.74 1.32 6.05
CA GLY A 153 12.75 0.91 5.05
C GLY A 153 13.03 -0.47 4.48
N SER A 154 14.28 -0.78 4.18
CA SER A 154 14.70 -2.11 3.70
C SER A 154 14.32 -3.20 4.71
N MET A 155 14.67 -3.02 5.99
CA MET A 155 14.34 -3.95 7.06
C MET A 155 12.83 -4.06 7.29
N GLY A 156 12.12 -2.93 7.39
CA GLY A 156 10.67 -2.91 7.60
C GLY A 156 9.92 -3.59 6.45
N ASN A 157 10.32 -3.34 5.20
CA ASN A 157 9.72 -4.01 4.05
C ASN A 157 10.03 -5.52 4.04
N ALA A 158 11.26 -5.93 4.33
CA ALA A 158 11.62 -7.33 4.42
C ALA A 158 10.81 -8.07 5.49
N SER A 159 10.58 -7.46 6.65
CA SER A 159 9.73 -8.04 7.71
C SER A 159 8.29 -8.23 7.26
N LEU A 160 7.71 -7.27 6.52
CA LEU A 160 6.35 -7.38 5.97
C LEU A 160 6.24 -8.40 4.85
N MET A 161 7.31 -8.61 4.07
CA MET A 161 7.38 -9.70 3.09
C MET A 161 7.36 -11.06 3.79
N ALA A 162 8.15 -11.21 4.87
CA ALA A 162 8.14 -12.41 5.69
C ALA A 162 6.76 -12.66 6.33
N LEU A 163 6.13 -11.61 6.88
CA LEU A 163 4.75 -11.68 7.41
C LEU A 163 3.76 -12.18 6.34
N SER A 164 3.80 -11.60 5.15
CA SER A 164 2.86 -11.95 4.06
C SER A 164 3.03 -13.40 3.61
N ARG A 165 4.28 -13.86 3.49
CA ARG A 165 4.58 -15.25 3.13
C ARG A 165 4.18 -16.23 4.22
N ALA A 166 4.58 -15.98 5.47
CA ALA A 166 4.31 -16.87 6.59
C ALA A 166 2.81 -16.99 6.87
N LEU A 167 2.11 -15.85 6.94
CA LEU A 167 0.66 -15.86 7.21
C LEU A 167 -0.11 -16.47 6.04
N GLY A 168 0.25 -16.12 4.80
CA GLY A 168 -0.42 -16.59 3.59
C GLY A 168 -0.22 -18.09 3.31
N ALA A 169 0.85 -18.70 3.83
CA ALA A 169 1.10 -20.14 3.69
C ALA A 169 0.01 -20.99 4.35
N ASP A 170 -0.52 -20.53 5.49
CA ASP A 170 -1.53 -21.25 6.26
C ASP A 170 -2.93 -20.65 6.17
N SER A 171 -3.09 -19.45 5.66
CA SER A 171 -4.35 -18.70 5.64
C SER A 171 -5.48 -19.38 4.84
N HIS A 172 -5.15 -20.24 3.89
CA HIS A 172 -6.10 -21.03 3.12
C HIS A 172 -7.00 -21.93 4.00
N LYS A 173 -6.51 -22.38 5.16
CA LYS A 173 -7.27 -23.15 6.17
C LYS A 173 -8.45 -22.35 6.72
N ASP A 174 -8.32 -21.03 6.69
CA ASP A 174 -9.33 -20.07 7.15
C ASP A 174 -10.12 -19.41 6.02
N GLY A 175 -9.91 -19.85 4.77
CA GLY A 175 -10.56 -19.27 3.59
C GLY A 175 -10.04 -17.87 3.27
N ILE A 176 -8.84 -17.54 3.69
CA ILE A 176 -8.23 -16.22 3.52
C ILE A 176 -7.04 -16.30 2.57
N ARG A 177 -6.81 -15.25 1.80
CA ARG A 177 -5.59 -15.06 1.03
C ARG A 177 -4.81 -13.86 1.57
N VAL A 178 -3.49 -14.01 1.72
CA VAL A 178 -2.59 -12.93 2.16
C VAL A 178 -1.44 -12.81 1.18
N ILE A 179 -1.33 -11.65 0.53
CA ILE A 179 -0.39 -11.41 -0.56
C ILE A 179 0.36 -10.09 -0.32
N GLY A 180 1.66 -10.10 -0.54
CA GLY A 180 2.46 -8.89 -0.61
C GLY A 180 2.57 -8.35 -2.03
N ILE A 181 2.66 -7.03 -2.17
CA ILE A 181 3.07 -6.36 -3.41
C ILE A 181 4.29 -5.49 -3.10
N ASN A 182 5.30 -5.57 -3.97
CA ASN A 182 6.50 -4.75 -3.92
C ASN A 182 6.54 -3.76 -5.09
N PRO A 183 5.92 -2.58 -4.97
CA PRO A 183 6.11 -1.53 -5.96
C PRO A 183 7.58 -1.05 -5.97
N GLY A 184 8.13 -0.85 -7.14
CA GLY A 184 9.38 -0.13 -7.35
C GLY A 184 9.20 1.38 -7.34
N GLY A 185 10.03 2.09 -8.10
CA GLY A 185 9.87 3.52 -8.32
C GLY A 185 8.51 3.80 -9.00
N THR A 186 7.57 4.39 -8.26
CA THR A 186 6.21 4.66 -8.74
C THR A 186 5.96 6.17 -8.78
N GLU A 187 5.38 6.69 -9.87
CA GLU A 187 5.07 8.12 -10.10
C GLU A 187 3.89 8.56 -9.21
N THR A 188 4.16 8.71 -7.92
CA THR A 188 3.23 9.32 -6.94
C THR A 188 3.59 10.79 -6.76
N ASP A 189 2.64 11.63 -6.31
CA ASP A 189 2.88 13.06 -6.05
C ASP A 189 4.15 13.28 -5.20
N ARG A 190 4.35 12.46 -4.15
CA ARG A 190 5.53 12.52 -3.28
C ARG A 190 6.83 12.23 -4.04
N GLN A 191 6.82 11.27 -4.95
CA GLN A 191 7.99 10.95 -5.75
C GLN A 191 8.26 12.03 -6.80
N VAL A 192 7.24 12.56 -7.45
CA VAL A 192 7.37 13.67 -8.39
C VAL A 192 7.97 14.92 -7.72
N VAL A 193 7.47 15.30 -6.54
CA VAL A 193 8.04 16.42 -5.76
C VAL A 193 9.53 16.18 -5.47
N ARG A 194 9.91 14.96 -5.07
CA ARG A 194 11.31 14.61 -4.82
C ARG A 194 12.17 14.69 -6.08
N TRP A 195 11.69 14.16 -7.19
CA TRP A 195 12.44 14.18 -8.46
C TRP A 195 12.56 15.60 -9.01
N ARG A 196 11.52 16.43 -8.87
CA ARG A 196 11.58 17.86 -9.21
C ARG A 196 12.61 18.62 -8.40
N ALA A 197 12.66 18.40 -7.09
CA ALA A 197 13.67 19.03 -6.22
C ALA A 197 15.11 18.59 -6.62
N LEU A 198 15.30 17.34 -7.01
CA LEU A 198 16.58 16.83 -7.49
C LEU A 198 16.97 17.44 -8.85
N ALA A 199 16.01 17.56 -9.77
CA ALA A 199 16.23 18.17 -11.07
C ALA A 199 16.54 19.68 -10.97
N GLU A 200 15.87 20.38 -10.06
CA GLU A 200 16.19 21.79 -9.74
C GLU A 200 17.64 21.92 -9.28
N LYS A 201 18.07 21.05 -8.36
CA LYS A 201 19.45 21.06 -7.85
C LYS A 201 20.48 20.73 -8.95
N GLN A 202 20.18 19.81 -9.85
CA GLN A 202 21.13 19.30 -10.85
C GLN A 202 21.15 20.11 -12.14
N PHE A 203 19.99 20.64 -12.56
CA PHE A 203 19.81 21.28 -13.86
C PHE A 203 19.35 22.73 -13.77
N GLY A 204 19.03 23.25 -12.55
CA GLY A 204 18.40 24.54 -12.38
C GLY A 204 16.97 24.62 -12.95
N ASN A 205 16.32 23.46 -13.16
CA ASN A 205 14.97 23.40 -13.73
C ASN A 205 14.23 22.13 -13.24
N ALA A 206 13.25 22.32 -12.37
CA ALA A 206 12.46 21.26 -11.79
C ALA A 206 11.67 20.42 -12.82
N GLU A 207 11.26 21.04 -13.94
CA GLU A 207 10.45 20.34 -14.96
C GLU A 207 11.25 19.29 -15.76
N ARG A 208 12.57 19.34 -15.70
CA ARG A 208 13.46 18.33 -16.33
C ARG A 208 13.59 17.03 -15.52
N TRP A 209 12.80 16.85 -14.47
CA TRP A 209 12.87 15.68 -13.59
C TRP A 209 12.72 14.33 -14.35
N ARG A 210 12.00 14.31 -15.49
CA ARG A 210 11.85 13.09 -16.28
C ARG A 210 13.17 12.60 -16.88
N GLU A 211 14.14 13.47 -17.09
CA GLU A 211 15.48 13.09 -17.55
C GLU A 211 16.24 12.27 -16.50
N LEU A 212 15.96 12.48 -15.21
CA LEU A 212 16.57 11.74 -14.10
C LEU A 212 16.03 10.31 -13.95
N VAL A 213 14.91 10.01 -14.55
CA VAL A 213 14.26 8.69 -14.41
C VAL A 213 14.39 7.84 -15.68
N THR A 214 15.10 8.31 -16.71
CA THR A 214 15.33 7.56 -17.96
C THR A 214 16.14 6.27 -17.75
N GLY A 215 16.94 6.19 -16.68
CA GLY A 215 17.68 4.99 -16.29
C GLY A 215 16.85 3.91 -15.60
N PHE A 216 15.58 4.18 -15.31
CA PHE A 216 14.65 3.17 -14.81
C PHE A 216 14.21 2.23 -15.93
N PRO A 217 13.74 0.99 -15.60
CA PRO A 217 13.15 0.11 -16.61
C PRO A 217 12.08 0.83 -17.43
N PHE A 218 12.02 0.52 -18.73
CA PHE A 218 11.15 1.19 -19.70
C PHE A 218 11.35 2.72 -19.80
N GLY A 219 12.47 3.26 -19.29
CA GLY A 219 12.79 4.69 -19.32
C GLY A 219 11.88 5.57 -18.46
N ARG A 220 11.16 4.99 -17.48
CA ARG A 220 10.16 5.70 -16.65
C ARG A 220 9.96 5.07 -15.28
N LEU A 221 9.30 5.81 -14.41
CA LEU A 221 8.71 5.22 -13.20
C LEU A 221 7.46 4.39 -13.56
N GLY A 222 7.13 3.40 -12.73
CA GLY A 222 5.84 2.75 -12.80
C GLY A 222 4.71 3.73 -12.47
N THR A 223 3.52 3.50 -13.02
CA THR A 223 2.36 4.33 -12.71
C THR A 223 1.63 3.84 -11.45
N VAL A 224 0.88 4.74 -10.81
CA VAL A 224 -0.02 4.35 -9.71
C VAL A 224 -1.03 3.30 -10.16
N ASP A 225 -1.52 3.41 -11.40
CA ASP A 225 -2.52 2.50 -11.95
C ASP A 225 -1.98 1.08 -12.19
N GLU A 226 -0.72 0.93 -12.58
CA GLU A 226 -0.08 -0.39 -12.73
C GLU A 226 -0.06 -1.16 -11.39
N VAL A 227 0.17 -0.45 -10.28
CA VAL A 227 0.11 -1.05 -8.94
C VAL A 227 -1.34 -1.27 -8.48
N ALA A 228 -2.22 -0.31 -8.71
CA ALA A 228 -3.63 -0.37 -8.31
C ALA A 228 -4.40 -1.48 -9.02
N ASN A 229 -4.14 -1.70 -10.30
CA ASN A 229 -4.73 -2.79 -11.09
C ASN A 229 -4.33 -4.16 -10.52
N MET A 230 -3.07 -4.31 -10.08
CA MET A 230 -2.64 -5.54 -9.40
C MET A 230 -3.36 -5.72 -8.06
N VAL A 231 -3.56 -4.65 -7.28
CA VAL A 231 -4.36 -4.73 -6.04
C VAL A 231 -5.77 -5.25 -6.33
N ALA A 232 -6.46 -4.70 -7.33
CA ALA A 232 -7.81 -5.13 -7.70
C ALA A 232 -7.83 -6.59 -8.19
N PHE A 233 -6.88 -6.99 -9.04
CA PHE A 233 -6.73 -8.38 -9.47
C PHE A 233 -6.55 -9.33 -8.27
N LEU A 234 -5.70 -8.98 -7.32
CA LEU A 234 -5.44 -9.81 -6.13
C LEU A 234 -6.63 -9.86 -5.17
N CYS A 235 -7.47 -8.84 -5.11
CA CYS A 235 -8.72 -8.88 -4.36
C CYS A 235 -9.76 -9.80 -5.00
N SER A 236 -9.66 -10.08 -6.29
CA SER A 236 -10.67 -10.83 -7.06
C SER A 236 -10.50 -12.35 -6.99
N ASP A 237 -11.56 -13.06 -7.37
CA ASP A 237 -11.55 -14.51 -7.52
C ASP A 237 -10.67 -14.98 -8.70
N ALA A 238 -10.35 -14.07 -9.65
CA ALA A 238 -9.42 -14.36 -10.74
C ALA A 238 -8.01 -14.73 -10.24
N SER A 239 -7.65 -14.32 -9.02
CA SER A 239 -6.41 -14.70 -8.32
C SER A 239 -6.63 -15.71 -7.20
N GLY A 240 -7.72 -16.49 -7.23
CA GLY A 240 -8.19 -17.35 -6.14
C GLY A 240 -7.19 -18.40 -5.65
N TYR A 241 -6.18 -18.75 -6.45
CA TYR A 241 -5.12 -19.70 -6.07
C TYR A 241 -3.79 -19.00 -5.71
N THR A 242 -3.83 -17.67 -5.44
CA THR A 242 -2.64 -16.87 -5.12
C THR A 242 -2.68 -16.42 -3.66
N THR A 243 -1.79 -16.97 -2.83
CA THR A 243 -1.58 -16.58 -1.42
C THR A 243 -0.14 -16.92 -0.99
N GLY A 244 0.35 -16.35 0.11
CA GLY A 244 1.67 -16.66 0.66
C GLY A 244 2.85 -16.22 -0.23
N CYS A 245 2.63 -15.32 -1.17
CA CYS A 245 3.66 -14.81 -2.07
C CYS A 245 3.80 -13.29 -1.99
N VAL A 246 4.85 -12.79 -2.62
CA VAL A 246 5.11 -11.35 -2.80
C VAL A 246 5.35 -11.12 -4.29
N ILE A 247 4.56 -10.23 -4.88
CA ILE A 247 4.62 -9.90 -6.31
C ILE A 247 5.34 -8.57 -6.45
N THR A 248 6.45 -8.57 -7.18
CA THR A 248 7.25 -7.36 -7.41
C THR A 248 6.80 -6.68 -8.70
N ILE A 249 6.53 -5.36 -8.61
CA ILE A 249 6.06 -4.50 -9.70
C ILE A 249 7.05 -3.34 -9.84
N ASP A 250 8.19 -3.61 -10.47
CA ASP A 250 9.31 -2.67 -10.55
C ASP A 250 9.97 -2.63 -11.94
N GLY A 251 9.35 -3.25 -12.94
CA GLY A 251 9.90 -3.37 -14.28
C GLY A 251 11.15 -4.27 -14.38
N GLY A 252 11.45 -5.05 -13.33
CA GLY A 252 12.66 -5.87 -13.24
C GLY A 252 13.84 -5.18 -12.57
N ALA A 253 13.65 -3.96 -12.03
CA ALA A 253 14.74 -3.16 -11.43
C ALA A 253 15.46 -3.88 -10.28
N SER A 254 14.78 -4.73 -9.52
CA SER A 254 15.37 -5.49 -8.41
C SER A 254 16.36 -6.56 -8.87
N HIS A 255 16.37 -6.94 -10.14
CA HIS A 255 17.20 -7.98 -10.72
C HIS A 255 18.27 -7.45 -11.68
N ILE A 256 18.34 -6.14 -11.92
CA ILE A 256 19.40 -5.51 -12.73
C ILE A 256 20.72 -5.59 -11.94
N LYS A 257 21.73 -6.20 -12.56
CA LYS A 257 23.10 -6.32 -12.02
C LYS A 257 23.90 -5.03 -12.20
#